data_d37ac89230699176fbacd74db6889ed7
#
_entry.id   d37ac89230699176fbacd74db6889ed7
#
_cell.length_a   1.000
_cell.length_b   1.000
_cell.length_c   1.000
_cell.angle_alpha   90.00
_cell.angle_beta   90.00
_cell.angle_gamma   90.00
#
_symmetry.space_group_name_H-M   'P 1'
#
loop_
_entity.id
_entity.type
_entity.pdbx_description
1 polymer ?
#
loop_
_entity_poly.entity_id
_entity_poly.type
_entity_poly.pdbx_seq_one_letter_code
_entity_poly.pdbx_strand_id
1 'polypeptide(L)'
;MTLTYDDTSRSVKTEDWNIHYNEAGSQEAPAVVLLHGSGPGATGWSNFKTNLEPLSAHFRVIAPDMPGWGESDPVAKEERDHAKAAVQLLDALGIEKAAFVGNSMGGITTLRLATEYPERVSHVITMGPGSGPQPKLLTPGGGLSEGMKVLVAAYRDPSAESMKRLTEVMTFDNARFATDELAAERAAGAAKHPEHLSNYLDGFARGGAIAQWFSLDALESMDIPTLLIHGRDDRVVHFENSLTLLARIRNSRLVLLNQCGHWAQVEHADEFNRLVTGFVTHN
;
A
#
# COMPACT_ATOMS: atom_id res chain seq x y z
N MET A 1 17.87 -12.86 -14.62
CA MET A 1 16.53 -13.30 -15.08
C MET A 1 15.54 -12.39 -14.38
N THR A 2 14.57 -11.84 -15.08
CA THR A 2 13.53 -11.03 -14.46
C THR A 2 12.57 -11.95 -13.70
N LEU A 3 12.28 -11.65 -12.44
CA LEU A 3 11.35 -12.41 -11.62
C LEU A 3 9.94 -12.39 -12.23
N THR A 4 9.29 -13.54 -12.30
CA THR A 4 7.90 -13.67 -12.73
C THR A 4 6.96 -13.84 -11.54
N TYR A 5 5.65 -13.70 -11.79
CA TYR A 5 4.63 -13.98 -10.77
C TYR A 5 4.77 -15.41 -10.22
N ASP A 6 4.88 -16.40 -11.11
CA ASP A 6 4.94 -17.82 -10.74
C ASP A 6 6.20 -18.17 -9.93
N ASP A 7 7.34 -17.52 -10.20
CA ASP A 7 8.57 -17.72 -9.43
C ASP A 7 8.42 -17.29 -7.97
N THR A 8 7.61 -16.27 -7.72
CA THR A 8 7.51 -15.57 -6.43
C THR A 8 6.22 -15.88 -5.66
N SER A 9 5.18 -16.40 -6.32
CA SER A 9 3.85 -16.66 -5.75
C SER A 9 3.88 -17.76 -4.67
N ARG A 10 3.33 -17.45 -3.51
CA ARG A 10 3.26 -18.32 -2.33
C ARG A 10 1.94 -18.10 -1.61
N SER A 11 1.55 -19.05 -0.78
CA SER A 11 0.41 -18.90 0.14
C SER A 11 0.74 -19.52 1.49
N VAL A 12 0.19 -18.93 2.54
CA VAL A 12 0.33 -19.46 3.90
C VAL A 12 -0.98 -19.33 4.66
N LYS A 13 -1.30 -20.35 5.45
CA LYS A 13 -2.38 -20.31 6.42
C LYS A 13 -1.87 -19.62 7.68
N THR A 14 -2.49 -18.49 8.04
CA THR A 14 -2.31 -17.82 9.34
C THR A 14 -3.39 -18.29 10.33
N GLU A 15 -3.46 -17.68 11.50
CA GLU A 15 -4.50 -17.99 12.48
C GLU A 15 -5.91 -17.74 11.93
N ASP A 16 -6.13 -16.56 11.30
CA ASP A 16 -7.47 -16.16 10.85
C ASP A 16 -7.67 -16.27 9.34
N TRP A 17 -6.60 -16.12 8.51
CA TRP A 17 -6.72 -16.02 7.05
C TRP A 17 -5.78 -16.95 6.30
N ASN A 18 -6.16 -17.32 5.07
CA ASN A 18 -5.20 -17.74 4.04
C ASN A 18 -4.69 -16.46 3.36
N ILE A 19 -3.39 -16.26 3.40
CA ILE A 19 -2.76 -15.08 2.79
C ILE A 19 -1.89 -15.55 1.63
N HIS A 20 -2.19 -15.04 0.44
CA HIS A 20 -1.32 -15.12 -0.71
C HIS A 20 -0.28 -13.99 -0.64
N TYR A 21 0.95 -14.26 -1.08
CA TYR A 21 2.02 -13.28 -1.15
C TYR A 21 3.03 -13.62 -2.22
N ASN A 22 3.73 -12.60 -2.72
CA ASN A 22 4.92 -12.80 -3.55
C ASN A 22 6.16 -12.60 -2.68
N GLU A 23 7.13 -13.51 -2.81
CA GLU A 23 8.37 -13.50 -2.02
C GLU A 23 9.59 -13.59 -2.93
N ALA A 24 10.61 -12.75 -2.64
CA ALA A 24 11.90 -12.75 -3.32
C ALA A 24 13.04 -12.41 -2.36
N GLY A 25 14.24 -12.86 -2.69
CA GLY A 25 15.45 -12.64 -1.88
C GLY A 25 15.75 -13.79 -0.92
N SER A 26 16.87 -13.64 -0.19
CA SER A 26 17.32 -14.65 0.78
C SER A 26 16.45 -14.63 2.03
N GLN A 27 16.06 -15.81 2.52
CA GLN A 27 15.32 -15.95 3.79
C GLN A 27 16.12 -15.48 5.01
N GLU A 28 17.46 -15.45 4.91
CA GLU A 28 18.35 -14.98 5.97
C GLU A 28 18.55 -13.45 5.97
N ALA A 29 18.10 -12.77 4.93
CA ALA A 29 18.21 -11.32 4.83
C ALA A 29 17.16 -10.62 5.70
N PRO A 30 17.38 -9.36 6.11
CA PRO A 30 16.38 -8.57 6.82
C PRO A 30 15.07 -8.50 6.01
N ALA A 31 13.93 -8.65 6.69
CA ALA A 31 12.64 -8.68 6.02
C ALA A 31 12.09 -7.26 5.70
N VAL A 32 11.56 -7.11 4.49
CA VAL A 32 10.81 -5.93 4.03
C VAL A 32 9.44 -6.39 3.53
N VAL A 33 8.36 -5.88 4.14
CA VAL A 33 6.98 -6.20 3.78
C VAL A 33 6.37 -5.02 3.02
N LEU A 34 5.86 -5.29 1.81
CA LEU A 34 5.30 -4.30 0.88
C LEU A 34 3.77 -4.38 0.87
N LEU A 35 3.09 -3.41 1.47
CA LEU A 35 1.64 -3.39 1.63
C LEU A 35 0.98 -2.52 0.55
N HIS A 36 0.11 -3.12 -0.27
CA HIS A 36 -0.56 -2.46 -1.40
C HIS A 36 -1.69 -1.51 -0.97
N GLY A 37 -2.10 -0.65 -1.90
CA GLY A 37 -3.26 0.23 -1.75
C GLY A 37 -4.59 -0.47 -2.02
N SER A 38 -5.71 0.24 -1.78
CA SER A 38 -7.08 -0.31 -1.81
C SER A 38 -7.74 -0.28 -3.20
N GLY A 39 -7.01 -0.39 -4.30
CA GLY A 39 -7.62 -0.38 -5.63
C GLY A 39 -8.37 -1.69 -5.96
N PRO A 40 -9.43 -1.66 -6.81
CA PRO A 40 -10.05 -2.88 -7.30
C PRO A 40 -9.03 -3.71 -8.08
N GLY A 41 -8.96 -5.01 -7.80
CA GLY A 41 -7.95 -5.91 -8.38
C GLY A 41 -6.50 -5.61 -7.96
N ALA A 42 -6.28 -4.82 -6.88
CA ALA A 42 -4.95 -4.62 -6.33
C ALA A 42 -4.42 -5.92 -5.69
N THR A 43 -3.13 -6.14 -5.86
CA THR A 43 -2.38 -7.26 -5.26
C THR A 43 -1.00 -6.79 -4.86
N GLY A 44 -0.30 -7.56 -4.05
CA GLY A 44 1.13 -7.34 -3.77
C GLY A 44 1.93 -7.27 -5.07
N TRP A 45 1.68 -8.20 -5.99
CA TRP A 45 2.34 -8.21 -7.29
C TRP A 45 2.03 -6.98 -8.14
N SER A 46 0.75 -6.67 -8.37
CA SER A 46 0.37 -5.56 -9.25
C SER A 46 0.88 -4.20 -8.79
N ASN A 47 1.11 -4.03 -7.49
CA ASN A 47 1.63 -2.80 -6.90
C ASN A 47 3.16 -2.75 -6.86
N PHE A 48 3.85 -3.89 -6.75
CA PHE A 48 5.28 -3.92 -6.43
C PHE A 48 6.13 -4.80 -7.35
N LYS A 49 5.61 -5.33 -8.47
CA LYS A 49 6.37 -6.20 -9.38
C LYS A 49 7.69 -5.56 -9.89
N THR A 50 7.74 -4.25 -10.02
CA THR A 50 8.95 -3.51 -10.44
C THR A 50 9.94 -3.28 -9.30
N ASN A 51 9.55 -3.54 -8.07
CA ASN A 51 10.35 -3.31 -6.87
C ASN A 51 10.89 -4.61 -6.26
N LEU A 52 10.22 -5.75 -6.49
CA LEU A 52 10.58 -7.04 -5.90
C LEU A 52 12.03 -7.43 -6.22
N GLU A 53 12.40 -7.50 -7.49
CA GLU A 53 13.75 -7.92 -7.91
C GLU A 53 14.85 -6.96 -7.41
N PRO A 54 14.77 -5.63 -7.58
CA PRO A 54 15.79 -4.73 -7.06
C PRO A 54 15.95 -4.78 -5.54
N LEU A 55 14.86 -4.85 -4.78
CA LEU A 55 14.91 -4.92 -3.32
C LEU A 55 15.40 -6.28 -2.82
N SER A 56 15.12 -7.37 -3.55
CA SER A 56 15.52 -8.73 -3.19
C SER A 56 17.04 -8.95 -3.21
N ALA A 57 17.79 -8.06 -3.84
CA ALA A 57 19.25 -8.06 -3.77
C ALA A 57 19.80 -7.78 -2.36
N HIS A 58 18.97 -7.16 -1.50
CA HIS A 58 19.38 -6.71 -0.17
C HIS A 58 18.51 -7.28 0.95
N PHE A 59 17.27 -7.67 0.65
CA PHE A 59 16.23 -8.00 1.64
C PHE A 59 15.50 -9.30 1.29
N ARG A 60 14.90 -9.92 2.30
CA ARG A 60 13.79 -10.84 2.12
C ARG A 60 12.53 -10.01 1.88
N VAL A 61 12.07 -9.91 0.63
CA VAL A 61 10.96 -9.05 0.22
C VAL A 61 9.69 -9.84 0.17
N ILE A 62 8.64 -9.39 0.86
CA ILE A 62 7.34 -10.04 0.96
C ILE A 62 6.27 -9.03 0.56
N ALA A 63 5.51 -9.32 -0.48
CA ALA A 63 4.42 -8.49 -0.97
C ALA A 63 3.09 -9.25 -0.87
N PRO A 64 2.39 -9.20 0.28
CA PRO A 64 1.13 -9.91 0.46
C PRO A 64 -0.01 -9.27 -0.32
N ASP A 65 -0.96 -10.10 -0.72
CA ASP A 65 -2.32 -9.67 -1.00
C ASP A 65 -3.03 -9.53 0.36
N MET A 66 -3.41 -8.31 0.72
CA MET A 66 -4.09 -8.10 2.00
C MET A 66 -5.47 -8.77 2.00
N PRO A 67 -5.94 -9.37 3.12
CA PRO A 67 -7.27 -9.97 3.18
C PRO A 67 -8.36 -9.04 2.63
N GLY A 68 -9.17 -9.56 1.71
CA GLY A 68 -10.14 -8.80 0.93
C GLY A 68 -9.62 -8.33 -0.43
N TRP A 69 -8.40 -8.74 -0.84
CA TRP A 69 -7.82 -8.51 -2.17
C TRP A 69 -7.06 -9.72 -2.69
N GLY A 70 -6.87 -9.75 -4.02
CA GLY A 70 -6.07 -10.73 -4.72
C GLY A 70 -6.51 -12.17 -4.46
N GLU A 71 -5.55 -13.05 -4.24
CA GLU A 71 -5.77 -14.47 -3.99
C GLU A 71 -5.88 -14.79 -2.48
N SER A 72 -5.89 -13.76 -1.60
CA SER A 72 -6.15 -13.93 -0.17
C SER A 72 -7.62 -14.04 0.15
N ASP A 73 -7.96 -14.53 1.33
CA ASP A 73 -9.34 -14.74 1.77
C ASP A 73 -10.19 -13.47 1.64
N PRO A 74 -11.44 -13.57 1.20
CA PRO A 74 -12.40 -12.48 1.23
C PRO A 74 -12.76 -12.14 2.68
N VAL A 75 -12.86 -10.84 2.98
CA VAL A 75 -13.12 -10.36 4.34
C VAL A 75 -14.18 -9.25 4.31
N ALA A 76 -15.22 -9.40 5.12
CA ALA A 76 -16.17 -8.34 5.37
C ALA A 76 -15.49 -7.17 6.10
N LYS A 77 -16.06 -5.96 5.96
CA LYS A 77 -15.46 -4.77 6.57
C LYS A 77 -15.26 -4.89 8.07
N GLU A 78 -16.24 -5.47 8.75
CA GLU A 78 -16.27 -5.60 10.22
C GLU A 78 -15.16 -6.52 10.75
N GLU A 79 -14.72 -7.46 9.94
CA GLU A 79 -13.68 -8.45 10.27
C GLU A 79 -12.29 -8.06 9.73
N ARG A 80 -12.22 -6.96 8.98
CA ARG A 80 -11.01 -6.51 8.31
C ARG A 80 -10.04 -5.87 9.30
N ASP A 81 -8.95 -6.56 9.58
CA ASP A 81 -7.82 -6.05 10.36
C ASP A 81 -6.48 -6.36 9.67
N HIS A 82 -6.05 -5.44 8.82
CA HIS A 82 -4.83 -5.62 8.05
C HIS A 82 -3.55 -5.53 8.90
N ALA A 83 -3.56 -4.82 10.03
CA ALA A 83 -2.41 -4.80 10.93
C ALA A 83 -2.27 -6.16 11.61
N LYS A 84 -3.34 -6.74 12.14
CA LYS A 84 -3.37 -8.10 12.68
C LYS A 84 -2.94 -9.13 11.63
N ALA A 85 -3.49 -9.03 10.40
CA ALA A 85 -3.15 -9.93 9.30
C ALA A 85 -1.65 -9.90 8.96
N ALA A 86 -1.04 -8.71 8.95
CA ALA A 86 0.38 -8.56 8.69
C ALA A 86 1.24 -9.16 9.81
N VAL A 87 0.83 -9.02 11.08
CA VAL A 87 1.50 -9.65 12.22
C VAL A 87 1.42 -11.19 12.13
N GLN A 88 0.22 -11.72 11.86
CA GLN A 88 0.04 -13.17 11.69
C GLN A 88 0.82 -13.72 10.49
N LEU A 89 0.99 -12.93 9.43
CA LEU A 89 1.85 -13.30 8.31
C LEU A 89 3.31 -13.42 8.76
N LEU A 90 3.83 -12.44 9.52
CA LEU A 90 5.18 -12.54 10.08
C LEU A 90 5.35 -13.79 10.94
N ASP A 91 4.38 -14.09 11.81
CA ASP A 91 4.41 -15.27 12.69
C ASP A 91 4.45 -16.56 11.88
N ALA A 92 3.59 -16.68 10.86
CA ALA A 92 3.54 -17.85 9.97
C ALA A 92 4.83 -18.04 9.15
N LEU A 93 5.57 -16.96 8.86
CA LEU A 93 6.83 -16.99 8.14
C LEU A 93 8.07 -17.05 9.05
N GLY A 94 7.89 -17.08 10.38
CA GLY A 94 8.98 -17.11 11.36
C GLY A 94 9.78 -15.81 11.40
N ILE A 95 9.16 -14.67 11.09
CA ILE A 95 9.81 -13.35 11.06
C ILE A 95 9.47 -12.59 12.34
N GLU A 96 10.48 -12.31 13.16
CA GLU A 96 10.31 -11.59 14.40
C GLU A 96 9.98 -10.10 14.15
N LYS A 97 10.70 -9.48 13.22
CA LYS A 97 10.62 -8.03 12.96
C LYS A 97 10.89 -7.71 11.50
N ALA A 98 10.16 -6.73 10.92
CA ALA A 98 10.33 -6.33 9.53
C ALA A 98 10.27 -4.81 9.34
N ALA A 99 10.85 -4.31 8.24
CA ALA A 99 10.53 -2.99 7.71
C ALA A 99 9.22 -3.07 6.93
N PHE A 100 8.30 -2.15 7.18
CA PHE A 100 7.03 -2.09 6.47
C PHE A 100 6.99 -0.90 5.51
N VAL A 101 6.62 -1.20 4.28
CA VAL A 101 6.54 -0.22 3.18
C VAL A 101 5.12 -0.25 2.64
N GLY A 102 4.35 0.82 2.81
CA GLY A 102 2.93 0.81 2.47
C GLY A 102 2.49 1.93 1.55
N ASN A 103 1.72 1.59 0.51
CA ASN A 103 1.06 2.56 -0.35
C ASN A 103 -0.39 2.80 0.11
N SER A 104 -0.82 4.06 0.24
CA SER A 104 -2.21 4.44 0.50
C SER A 104 -2.79 3.71 1.73
N MET A 105 -3.75 2.80 1.56
CA MET A 105 -4.28 1.92 2.60
C MET A 105 -3.14 1.13 3.30
N GLY A 106 -2.20 0.59 2.53
CA GLY A 106 -1.02 -0.09 3.07
C GLY A 106 -0.17 0.84 3.93
N GLY A 107 -0.07 2.13 3.57
CA GLY A 107 0.61 3.15 4.37
C GLY A 107 -0.11 3.44 5.70
N ILE A 108 -1.45 3.48 5.70
CA ILE A 108 -2.25 3.58 6.93
C ILE A 108 -2.03 2.34 7.80
N THR A 109 -2.03 1.14 7.20
CA THR A 109 -1.75 -0.12 7.89
C THR A 109 -0.34 -0.14 8.49
N THR A 110 0.67 0.36 7.77
CA THR A 110 2.05 0.49 8.26
C THR A 110 2.14 1.39 9.50
N LEU A 111 1.44 2.53 9.49
CA LEU A 111 1.37 3.44 10.65
C LEU A 111 0.63 2.79 11.83
N ARG A 112 -0.42 2.02 11.59
CA ARG A 112 -1.09 1.22 12.64
C ARG A 112 -0.16 0.18 13.24
N LEU A 113 0.55 -0.59 12.41
CA LEU A 113 1.54 -1.57 12.87
C LEU A 113 2.56 -0.92 13.79
N ALA A 114 3.09 0.23 13.41
CA ALA A 114 4.09 0.94 14.20
C ALA A 114 3.56 1.46 15.54
N THR A 115 2.25 1.70 15.68
CA THR A 115 1.63 2.17 16.91
C THR A 115 1.04 1.05 17.77
N GLU A 116 0.58 -0.05 17.16
CA GLU A 116 -0.09 -1.15 17.86
C GLU A 116 0.86 -2.34 18.15
N TYR A 117 1.89 -2.54 17.29
CA TYR A 117 2.86 -3.64 17.36
C TYR A 117 4.30 -3.12 17.13
N PRO A 118 4.77 -2.11 17.89
CA PRO A 118 6.05 -1.45 17.65
C PRO A 118 7.26 -2.40 17.69
N GLU A 119 7.19 -3.48 18.45
CA GLU A 119 8.23 -4.51 18.54
C GLU A 119 8.39 -5.31 17.25
N ARG A 120 7.35 -5.34 16.40
CA ARG A 120 7.36 -6.06 15.12
C ARG A 120 7.82 -5.19 13.94
N VAL A 121 8.03 -3.88 14.16
CA VAL A 121 8.33 -2.90 13.10
C VAL A 121 9.71 -2.31 13.27
N SER A 122 10.63 -2.59 12.34
CA SER A 122 11.97 -2.01 12.35
C SER A 122 12.01 -0.60 11.73
N HIS A 123 11.31 -0.41 10.61
CA HIS A 123 11.21 0.85 9.87
C HIS A 123 9.81 1.03 9.31
N VAL A 124 9.38 2.27 9.23
CA VAL A 124 8.13 2.69 8.58
C VAL A 124 8.45 3.45 7.30
N ILE A 125 7.91 2.99 6.17
CA ILE A 125 7.99 3.71 4.90
C ILE A 125 6.59 3.80 4.32
N THR A 126 6.13 5.01 3.98
CA THR A 126 4.78 5.18 3.43
C THR A 126 4.80 5.92 2.10
N MET A 127 3.87 5.58 1.20
CA MET A 127 3.58 6.32 -0.02
C MET A 127 2.11 6.73 -0.04
N GLY A 128 1.84 8.04 -0.07
CA GLY A 128 0.51 8.60 -0.18
C GLY A 128 -0.50 8.14 0.88
N PRO A 129 -0.16 8.01 2.17
CA PRO A 129 -1.12 7.63 3.20
C PRO A 129 -2.05 8.81 3.52
N GLY A 130 -3.27 8.50 3.94
CA GLY A 130 -4.09 9.50 4.62
C GLY A 130 -3.56 9.80 6.02
N SER A 131 -3.80 11.01 6.53
CA SER A 131 -3.44 11.42 7.89
C SER A 131 -4.64 11.49 8.86
N GLY A 132 -5.77 10.93 8.47
CA GLY A 132 -7.01 11.02 9.24
C GLY A 132 -7.78 12.33 9.02
N PRO A 133 -8.84 12.57 9.81
CA PRO A 133 -9.75 13.71 9.65
C PRO A 133 -9.12 15.00 10.24
N GLN A 134 -8.04 15.47 9.65
CA GLN A 134 -7.37 16.70 10.05
C GLN A 134 -7.79 17.86 9.15
N PRO A 135 -7.79 19.12 9.66
CA PRO A 135 -7.96 20.29 8.83
C PRO A 135 -6.93 20.33 7.71
N LYS A 136 -7.37 20.68 6.51
CA LYS A 136 -6.53 20.82 5.33
C LYS A 136 -6.33 22.30 5.01
N LEU A 137 -5.10 22.69 4.71
CA LEU A 137 -4.72 24.09 4.42
C LEU A 137 -4.54 24.34 2.92
N LEU A 138 -4.02 23.34 2.21
CA LEU A 138 -3.66 23.46 0.80
C LEU A 138 -4.68 22.82 -0.12
N THR A 139 -5.46 21.87 0.38
CA THR A 139 -6.48 21.16 -0.39
C THR A 139 -7.84 21.81 -0.18
N PRO A 140 -8.66 22.04 -1.23
CA PRO A 140 -10.03 22.47 -1.06
C PRO A 140 -10.78 21.54 -0.11
N GLY A 141 -11.40 22.10 0.92
CA GLY A 141 -12.12 21.32 1.94
C GLY A 141 -13.41 20.71 1.38
N GLY A 142 -13.78 19.57 1.93
CA GLY A 142 -15.10 18.95 1.76
C GLY A 142 -15.19 17.91 0.64
N GLY A 143 -15.58 16.70 1.01
CA GLY A 143 -15.88 15.60 0.11
C GLY A 143 -14.66 14.79 -0.37
N LEU A 144 -14.94 13.86 -1.27
CA LEU A 144 -13.94 12.98 -1.86
C LEU A 144 -13.08 13.74 -2.89
N SER A 145 -11.78 13.45 -2.92
CA SER A 145 -10.87 13.87 -3.98
C SER A 145 -11.33 13.33 -5.34
N GLU A 146 -10.76 13.87 -6.42
CA GLU A 146 -10.99 13.36 -7.78
C GLU A 146 -10.67 11.85 -7.84
N GLY A 147 -9.49 11.47 -7.37
CA GLY A 147 -9.06 10.08 -7.38
C GLY A 147 -9.93 9.16 -6.56
N MET A 148 -10.41 9.59 -5.40
CA MET A 148 -11.34 8.80 -4.59
C MET A 148 -12.71 8.61 -5.26
N LYS A 149 -13.21 9.59 -6.00
CA LYS A 149 -14.45 9.45 -6.79
C LYS A 149 -14.27 8.42 -7.91
N VAL A 150 -13.15 8.49 -8.63
CA VAL A 150 -12.81 7.54 -9.71
C VAL A 150 -12.58 6.13 -9.13
N LEU A 151 -11.91 6.01 -8.00
CA LEU A 151 -11.70 4.74 -7.31
C LEU A 151 -13.02 4.04 -6.97
N VAL A 152 -13.96 4.76 -6.36
CA VAL A 152 -15.28 4.20 -6.00
C VAL A 152 -16.08 3.84 -7.25
N ALA A 153 -15.97 4.64 -8.33
CA ALA A 153 -16.61 4.31 -9.61
C ALA A 153 -16.05 3.01 -10.20
N ALA A 154 -14.73 2.81 -10.16
CA ALA A 154 -14.09 1.60 -10.66
C ALA A 154 -14.42 0.33 -9.83
N TYR A 155 -14.74 0.47 -8.56
CA TYR A 155 -15.29 -0.65 -7.78
C TYR A 155 -16.69 -1.05 -8.21
N ARG A 156 -17.51 -0.09 -8.65
CA ARG A 156 -18.89 -0.33 -9.13
C ARG A 156 -18.93 -0.88 -10.55
N ASP A 157 -17.99 -0.45 -11.37
CA ASP A 157 -17.84 -0.87 -12.75
C ASP A 157 -16.35 -1.19 -13.01
N PRO A 158 -15.92 -2.44 -12.80
CA PRO A 158 -14.52 -2.85 -12.96
C PRO A 158 -14.16 -3.13 -14.44
N SER A 159 -14.76 -2.40 -15.38
CA SER A 159 -14.43 -2.48 -16.82
C SER A 159 -13.02 -1.97 -17.11
N ALA A 160 -12.44 -2.38 -18.25
CA ALA A 160 -11.12 -1.90 -18.67
C ALA A 160 -11.11 -0.36 -18.85
N GLU A 161 -12.22 0.24 -19.31
CA GLU A 161 -12.35 1.69 -19.42
C GLU A 161 -12.26 2.37 -18.05
N SER A 162 -12.99 1.87 -17.05
CA SER A 162 -12.94 2.38 -15.69
C SER A 162 -11.57 2.19 -15.06
N MET A 163 -10.90 1.06 -15.31
CA MET A 163 -9.53 0.80 -14.83
C MET A 163 -8.50 1.71 -15.48
N LYS A 164 -8.68 2.06 -16.77
CA LYS A 164 -7.84 3.05 -17.43
C LYS A 164 -7.97 4.42 -16.78
N ARG A 165 -9.21 4.90 -16.57
CA ARG A 165 -9.47 6.16 -15.87
C ARG A 165 -8.90 6.16 -14.44
N LEU A 166 -8.99 5.01 -13.75
CA LEU A 166 -8.38 4.86 -12.43
C LEU A 166 -6.86 5.01 -12.51
N THR A 167 -6.19 4.36 -13.47
CA THR A 167 -4.75 4.49 -13.65
C THR A 167 -4.35 5.93 -14.02
N GLU A 168 -5.12 6.60 -14.89
CA GLU A 168 -4.92 8.00 -15.26
C GLU A 168 -4.93 8.95 -14.06
N VAL A 169 -5.79 8.70 -13.07
CA VAL A 169 -5.86 9.55 -11.88
C VAL A 169 -4.81 9.18 -10.82
N MET A 170 -4.30 7.95 -10.86
CA MET A 170 -3.25 7.44 -9.96
C MET A 170 -1.86 7.87 -10.38
N THR A 171 -1.65 8.22 -11.67
CA THR A 171 -0.33 8.53 -12.22
C THR A 171 -0.26 9.95 -12.77
N PHE A 172 0.95 10.50 -12.83
CA PHE A 172 1.25 11.77 -13.50
C PHE A 172 1.48 11.57 -14.98
N ASP A 173 2.35 10.64 -15.36
CA ASP A 173 2.67 10.31 -16.76
C ASP A 173 1.70 9.25 -17.31
N ASN A 174 0.52 9.72 -17.69
CA ASN A 174 -0.53 8.86 -18.24
C ASN A 174 -0.13 8.19 -19.57
N ALA A 175 0.71 8.83 -20.37
CA ALA A 175 1.15 8.27 -21.65
C ALA A 175 1.99 7.00 -21.44
N ARG A 176 2.76 6.96 -20.35
CA ARG A 176 3.61 5.83 -19.99
C ARG A 176 2.88 4.75 -19.18
N PHE A 177 2.01 5.13 -18.27
CA PHE A 177 1.49 4.22 -17.25
C PHE A 177 0.01 3.87 -17.41
N ALA A 178 -0.83 4.72 -18.02
CA ALA A 178 -2.25 4.45 -18.21
C ALA A 178 -2.52 3.74 -19.54
N THR A 179 -1.89 2.59 -19.75
CA THR A 179 -2.00 1.82 -21.00
C THR A 179 -3.26 0.95 -21.02
N ASP A 180 -3.73 0.60 -22.22
CA ASP A 180 -4.89 -0.29 -22.41
C ASP A 180 -4.58 -1.71 -21.87
N GLU A 181 -3.32 -2.16 -21.99
CA GLU A 181 -2.87 -3.45 -21.50
C GLU A 181 -2.97 -3.50 -19.98
N LEU A 182 -2.46 -2.48 -19.27
CA LEU A 182 -2.56 -2.42 -17.81
C LEU A 182 -4.02 -2.31 -17.35
N ALA A 183 -4.84 -1.56 -18.07
CA ALA A 183 -6.27 -1.46 -17.77
C ALA A 183 -6.98 -2.81 -17.91
N ALA A 184 -6.69 -3.56 -18.97
CA ALA A 184 -7.23 -4.91 -19.18
C ALA A 184 -6.72 -5.90 -18.12
N GLU A 185 -5.44 -5.88 -17.76
CA GLU A 185 -4.85 -6.70 -16.69
C GLU A 185 -5.58 -6.46 -15.36
N ARG A 186 -5.79 -5.20 -14.99
CA ARG A 186 -6.48 -4.83 -13.75
C ARG A 186 -7.96 -5.21 -13.76
N ALA A 187 -8.66 -5.02 -14.87
CA ALA A 187 -10.05 -5.44 -15.01
C ALA A 187 -10.20 -6.97 -14.87
N ALA A 188 -9.31 -7.72 -15.52
CA ALA A 188 -9.28 -9.17 -15.41
C ALA A 188 -8.98 -9.63 -13.96
N GLY A 189 -8.04 -8.97 -13.27
CA GLY A 189 -7.74 -9.25 -11.86
C GLY A 189 -8.94 -8.98 -10.94
N ALA A 190 -9.63 -7.84 -11.14
CA ALA A 190 -10.81 -7.50 -10.35
C ALA A 190 -11.99 -8.47 -10.58
N ALA A 191 -12.13 -9.00 -11.80
CA ALA A 191 -13.20 -9.92 -12.17
C ALA A 191 -13.04 -11.33 -11.56
N LYS A 192 -11.83 -11.71 -11.13
CA LYS A 192 -11.58 -13.02 -10.51
C LYS A 192 -12.30 -13.20 -9.18
N HIS A 193 -12.40 -12.13 -8.40
CA HIS A 193 -12.90 -12.15 -7.02
C HIS A 193 -13.97 -11.06 -6.80
N PRO A 194 -15.18 -11.21 -7.37
CA PRO A 194 -16.24 -10.21 -7.27
C PRO A 194 -16.70 -9.96 -5.82
N GLU A 195 -16.51 -10.92 -4.93
CA GLU A 195 -16.80 -10.81 -3.50
C GLU A 195 -15.91 -9.73 -2.82
N HIS A 196 -14.68 -9.55 -3.26
CA HIS A 196 -13.81 -8.48 -2.76
C HIS A 196 -14.36 -7.10 -3.09
N LEU A 197 -14.92 -6.94 -4.29
CA LEU A 197 -15.52 -5.69 -4.75
C LEU A 197 -16.78 -5.37 -3.94
N SER A 198 -17.68 -6.35 -3.77
CA SER A 198 -18.92 -6.17 -3.01
C SER A 198 -18.63 -5.84 -1.53
N ASN A 199 -17.72 -6.56 -0.88
CA ASN A 199 -17.33 -6.30 0.50
C ASN A 199 -16.72 -4.90 0.70
N TYR A 200 -15.97 -4.41 -0.30
CA TYR A 200 -15.44 -3.04 -0.25
C TYR A 200 -16.56 -2.00 -0.36
N LEU A 201 -17.46 -2.16 -1.35
CA LEU A 201 -18.57 -1.23 -1.58
C LEU A 201 -19.56 -1.19 -0.41
N ASP A 202 -19.88 -2.33 0.18
CA ASP A 202 -20.73 -2.41 1.37
C ASP A 202 -20.10 -1.68 2.54
N GLY A 203 -18.81 -1.85 2.75
CA GLY A 203 -18.08 -1.11 3.77
C GLY A 203 -18.12 0.40 3.56
N PHE A 204 -17.96 0.84 2.31
CA PHE A 204 -17.99 2.25 1.94
C PHE A 204 -19.38 2.86 2.09
N ALA A 205 -20.42 2.16 1.66
CA ALA A 205 -21.82 2.61 1.74
C ALA A 205 -22.30 2.81 3.21
N ARG A 206 -21.75 2.05 4.13
CA ARG A 206 -22.03 2.18 5.59
C ARG A 206 -21.19 3.27 6.28
N GLY A 207 -20.59 4.18 5.52
CA GLY A 207 -19.76 5.27 6.06
C GLY A 207 -18.44 4.80 6.65
N GLY A 208 -17.97 3.63 6.24
CA GLY A 208 -16.74 3.05 6.72
C GLY A 208 -15.49 3.63 6.10
N ALA A 209 -14.45 3.78 6.90
CA ALA A 209 -13.12 4.02 6.41
C ALA A 209 -12.63 2.83 5.55
N ILE A 210 -11.83 3.11 4.54
CA ILE A 210 -11.17 2.12 3.67
C ILE A 210 -10.26 1.21 4.52
N ALA A 211 -9.66 1.78 5.57
CA ALA A 211 -8.82 1.10 6.54
C ALA A 211 -9.18 1.58 7.95
N GLN A 212 -8.83 0.80 8.95
CA GLN A 212 -8.84 1.27 10.32
C GLN A 212 -7.71 2.29 10.52
N TRP A 213 -8.02 3.41 11.16
CA TRP A 213 -7.06 4.49 11.38
C TRP A 213 -6.14 4.20 12.56
N PHE A 214 -4.95 4.75 12.49
CA PHE A 214 -3.98 4.80 13.58
C PHE A 214 -4.30 5.92 14.58
N SER A 215 -3.75 5.84 15.78
CA SER A 215 -3.82 6.93 16.76
C SER A 215 -2.75 7.99 16.44
N LEU A 216 -3.18 9.25 16.25
CA LEU A 216 -2.25 10.38 16.06
C LEU A 216 -1.38 10.64 17.28
N ASP A 217 -1.95 10.49 18.49
CA ASP A 217 -1.20 10.68 19.75
C ASP A 217 -0.14 9.59 19.93
N ALA A 218 -0.43 8.35 19.49
CA ALA A 218 0.55 7.26 19.51
C ALA A 218 1.71 7.53 18.53
N LEU A 219 1.45 8.17 17.37
CA LEU A 219 2.50 8.55 16.43
C LEU A 219 3.50 9.56 17.03
N GLU A 220 3.04 10.48 17.87
CA GLU A 220 3.90 11.48 18.52
C GLU A 220 4.92 10.86 19.49
N SER A 221 4.58 9.72 20.08
CA SER A 221 5.46 8.96 20.97
C SER A 221 6.33 7.90 20.27
N MET A 222 6.08 7.67 18.97
CA MET A 222 6.77 6.68 18.17
C MET A 222 8.21 7.15 17.84
N ASP A 223 9.20 6.27 18.10
CA ASP A 223 10.61 6.54 17.78
C ASP A 223 11.16 5.64 16.65
N ILE A 224 10.28 4.91 15.97
CA ILE A 224 10.65 4.06 14.83
C ILE A 224 11.07 4.95 13.64
N PRO A 225 12.25 4.70 13.02
CA PRO A 225 12.68 5.44 11.84
C PRO A 225 11.60 5.43 10.76
N THR A 226 11.18 6.62 10.31
CA THR A 226 10.06 6.79 9.38
C THR A 226 10.45 7.59 8.16
N LEU A 227 10.19 7.03 6.97
CA LEU A 227 10.34 7.70 5.68
C LEU A 227 8.97 7.88 5.04
N LEU A 228 8.57 9.13 4.83
CA LEU A 228 7.39 9.49 4.09
C LEU A 228 7.78 9.82 2.65
N ILE A 229 7.24 9.10 1.67
CA ILE A 229 7.39 9.37 0.25
C ILE A 229 6.04 9.84 -0.28
N HIS A 230 5.98 10.92 -1.07
CA HIS A 230 4.71 11.37 -1.64
C HIS A 230 4.92 11.96 -3.03
N GLY A 231 4.03 11.65 -3.95
CA GLY A 231 3.97 12.34 -5.24
C GLY A 231 3.38 13.74 -5.07
N ARG A 232 4.06 14.77 -5.61
CA ARG A 232 3.56 16.15 -5.55
C ARG A 232 2.22 16.30 -6.27
N ASP A 233 2.01 15.51 -7.31
CA ASP A 233 0.86 15.60 -8.22
C ASP A 233 -0.21 14.54 -7.90
N ASP A 234 -0.20 14.01 -6.67
CA ASP A 234 -1.16 13.01 -6.20
C ASP A 234 -2.59 13.59 -6.13
N ARG A 235 -3.48 13.07 -6.98
CA ARG A 235 -4.90 13.45 -7.08
C ARG A 235 -5.83 12.59 -6.24
N VAL A 236 -5.28 11.56 -5.55
CA VAL A 236 -6.03 10.64 -4.69
C VAL A 236 -5.93 11.08 -3.23
N VAL A 237 -4.71 11.17 -2.73
CA VAL A 237 -4.39 11.64 -1.37
C VAL A 237 -3.37 12.77 -1.50
N HIS A 238 -3.79 14.00 -1.25
CA HIS A 238 -2.91 15.16 -1.40
C HIS A 238 -1.71 15.08 -0.44
N PHE A 239 -0.53 15.52 -0.89
CA PHE A 239 0.73 15.41 -0.14
C PHE A 239 0.71 16.14 1.22
N GLU A 240 -0.24 17.06 1.44
CA GLU A 240 -0.47 17.70 2.73
C GLU A 240 -0.69 16.70 3.88
N ASN A 241 -1.20 15.49 3.57
CA ASN A 241 -1.30 14.40 4.55
C ASN A 241 0.07 13.99 5.07
N SER A 242 1.08 13.86 4.18
CA SER A 242 2.44 13.55 4.62
C SER A 242 3.12 14.72 5.35
N LEU A 243 2.79 15.98 5.04
CA LEU A 243 3.24 17.13 5.85
C LEU A 243 2.67 17.07 7.27
N THR A 244 1.39 16.68 7.41
CA THR A 244 0.76 16.48 8.73
C THR A 244 1.48 15.38 9.52
N LEU A 245 1.79 14.25 8.87
CA LEU A 245 2.52 13.14 9.51
C LEU A 245 3.95 13.55 9.89
N LEU A 246 4.67 14.25 9.00
CA LEU A 246 6.01 14.75 9.25
C LEU A 246 6.06 15.65 10.51
N ALA A 247 5.04 16.48 10.70
CA ALA A 247 4.95 17.36 11.88
C ALA A 247 4.66 16.61 13.19
N ARG A 248 4.15 15.38 13.11
CA ARG A 248 3.76 14.57 14.26
C ARG A 248 4.76 13.47 14.61
N ILE A 249 5.38 12.85 13.62
CA ILE A 249 6.31 11.73 13.82
C ILE A 249 7.71 12.30 14.05
N ARG A 250 8.22 12.18 15.26
CA ARG A 250 9.48 12.79 15.69
C ARG A 250 10.69 12.32 14.87
N ASN A 251 10.84 11.03 14.65
CA ASN A 251 11.94 10.45 13.87
C ASN A 251 11.51 10.20 12.42
N SER A 252 11.22 11.27 11.68
CA SER A 252 10.71 11.16 10.31
C SER A 252 11.40 12.06 9.31
N ARG A 253 11.29 11.69 8.03
CA ARG A 253 11.74 12.46 6.85
C ARG A 253 10.65 12.37 5.78
N LEU A 254 10.54 13.43 4.97
CA LEU A 254 9.65 13.48 3.81
C LEU A 254 10.45 13.69 2.53
N VAL A 255 10.20 12.83 1.55
CA VAL A 255 10.63 13.01 0.16
C VAL A 255 9.40 13.30 -0.68
N LEU A 256 9.32 14.50 -1.26
CA LEU A 256 8.25 14.89 -2.17
C LEU A 256 8.75 14.80 -3.61
N LEU A 257 8.21 13.87 -4.38
CA LEU A 257 8.61 13.61 -5.75
C LEU A 257 7.84 14.50 -6.72
N ASN A 258 8.56 15.20 -7.58
CA ASN A 258 7.98 16.01 -8.67
C ASN A 258 7.53 15.08 -9.81
N GLN A 259 6.51 15.48 -10.57
CA GLN A 259 5.97 14.69 -11.70
C GLN A 259 5.63 13.25 -11.27
N CYS A 260 4.96 13.13 -10.15
CA CYS A 260 4.61 11.87 -9.53
C CYS A 260 3.20 11.95 -8.95
N GLY A 261 2.36 10.99 -9.30
CA GLY A 261 1.03 10.80 -8.76
C GLY A 261 1.03 9.95 -7.48
N HIS A 262 -0.01 9.13 -7.35
CA HIS A 262 -0.25 8.30 -6.16
C HIS A 262 0.63 7.05 -6.07
N TRP A 263 1.20 6.60 -7.19
CA TRP A 263 1.99 5.37 -7.28
C TRP A 263 3.49 5.65 -7.45
N ALA A 264 4.10 6.28 -6.45
CA ALA A 264 5.54 6.61 -6.46
C ALA A 264 6.43 5.38 -6.74
N GLN A 265 6.07 4.21 -6.22
CA GLN A 265 6.77 2.94 -6.42
C GLN A 265 6.70 2.41 -7.85
N VAL A 266 5.76 2.90 -8.65
CA VAL A 266 5.59 2.55 -10.07
C VAL A 266 6.22 3.61 -10.96
N GLU A 267 5.86 4.89 -10.75
CA GLU A 267 6.29 5.99 -11.62
C GLU A 267 7.77 6.31 -11.46
N HIS A 268 8.30 6.20 -10.25
CA HIS A 268 9.70 6.48 -9.91
C HIS A 268 10.38 5.26 -9.28
N ALA A 269 10.17 4.07 -9.88
CA ALA A 269 10.59 2.79 -9.31
C ALA A 269 12.07 2.75 -8.89
N ASP A 270 12.99 3.24 -9.73
CA ASP A 270 14.43 3.23 -9.43
C ASP A 270 14.78 4.13 -8.24
N GLU A 271 14.18 5.32 -8.18
CA GLU A 271 14.39 6.25 -7.06
C GLU A 271 13.76 5.71 -5.79
N PHE A 272 12.55 5.18 -5.87
CA PHE A 272 11.88 4.51 -4.77
C PHE A 272 12.72 3.37 -4.20
N ASN A 273 13.23 2.47 -5.04
CA ASN A 273 14.06 1.34 -4.62
C ASN A 273 15.35 1.81 -3.92
N ARG A 274 16.01 2.86 -4.43
CA ARG A 274 17.18 3.46 -3.76
C ARG A 274 16.84 4.07 -2.41
N LEU A 275 15.71 4.78 -2.32
CA LEU A 275 15.24 5.39 -1.07
C LEU A 275 14.94 4.32 -0.01
N VAL A 276 14.20 3.26 -0.37
CA VAL A 276 13.89 2.14 0.54
C VAL A 276 15.17 1.45 0.98
N THR A 277 16.02 1.04 0.05
CA THR A 277 17.28 0.34 0.35
C THR A 277 18.16 1.18 1.27
N GLY A 278 18.44 2.43 0.88
CA GLY A 278 19.29 3.33 1.66
C GLY A 278 18.73 3.61 3.05
N PHE A 279 17.41 3.78 3.16
CA PHE A 279 16.77 4.06 4.45
C PHE A 279 16.81 2.87 5.40
N VAL A 280 16.46 1.68 4.94
CA VAL A 280 16.45 0.47 5.79
C VAL A 280 17.87 0.02 6.17
N THR A 281 18.87 0.28 5.32
CA THR A 281 20.26 -0.15 5.57
C THR A 281 21.01 0.78 6.53
N HIS A 282 20.65 2.06 6.61
CA HIS A 282 21.45 3.08 7.28
C HIS A 282 20.75 3.82 8.45
N ASN A 283 19.60 3.33 8.94
CA ASN A 283 18.89 3.97 10.07
C ASN A 283 18.60 3.02 11.23
#